data_4ebf0cc8c6ca1287c01aaf9191ddf859
#
_entry.id   4ebf0cc8c6ca1287c01aaf9191ddf859
#
_cell.length_a   1.000
_cell.length_b   1.000
_cell.length_c   1.000
_cell.angle_alpha   90.00
_cell.angle_beta   90.00
_cell.angle_gamma   90.00
#
_symmetry.space_group_name_H-M   'P 1'
#
loop_
_entity.id
_entity.type
_entity.pdbx_description
1 polymer ?
#
loop_
_entity_poly.entity_id
_entity_poly.type
_entity_poly.pdbx_seq_one_letter_code
_entity_poly.pdbx_strand_id
1 'polypeptide(L)'
;MATDEGIRPGLEGRLERVVEGELITRHVGGAGTFSTPAMIGLMEITSHRAVQRLLADGQTTVGYEVHVRHIAAAPPGSTIVVTTRLNEVKGNKLYFEVECRQGEKVIGSGMHKRAIVPANY
;
A
#
# COMPACT_ATOMS: atom_id res chain seq x y z
N MET A 1 -21.42 12.66 1.29
CA MET A 1 -22.47 11.74 1.54
C MET A 1 -21.99 10.30 1.48
N ALA A 2 -22.01 9.67 0.32
CA ALA A 2 -21.60 8.26 0.24
C ALA A 2 -20.20 8.04 0.78
N THR A 3 -19.30 8.99 0.57
CA THR A 3 -17.93 8.91 1.05
C THR A 3 -17.84 8.70 2.54
N ASP A 4 -18.64 9.44 3.29
CA ASP A 4 -18.52 9.44 4.74
C ASP A 4 -19.04 8.15 5.35
N GLU A 5 -19.94 7.45 4.65
CA GLU A 5 -20.54 6.24 5.17
C GLU A 5 -19.63 5.04 5.02
N GLY A 6 -18.78 5.02 3.98
CA GLY A 6 -17.94 3.88 3.69
C GLY A 6 -16.51 4.01 4.17
N ILE A 7 -16.01 5.24 4.27
CA ILE A 7 -14.61 5.47 4.60
C ILE A 7 -14.51 5.74 6.09
N ARG A 8 -14.10 4.72 6.84
CA ARG A 8 -13.95 4.82 8.30
C ARG A 8 -12.92 3.83 8.80
N PRO A 9 -12.42 4.06 10.01
CA PRO A 9 -11.41 3.19 10.61
C PRO A 9 -11.85 1.73 10.58
N GLY A 10 -10.90 0.85 10.28
CA GLY A 10 -11.16 -0.57 10.15
C GLY A 10 -11.27 -1.04 8.71
N LEU A 11 -11.42 -0.13 7.76
CA LEU A 11 -11.45 -0.49 6.34
C LEU A 11 -10.11 -1.10 5.94
N GLU A 12 -10.16 -2.22 5.20
CA GLU A 12 -8.95 -2.95 4.82
C GLU A 12 -8.83 -3.14 3.32
N GLY A 13 -7.60 -3.30 2.86
CA GLY A 13 -7.30 -3.64 1.48
C GLY A 13 -6.26 -4.75 1.44
N ARG A 14 -6.20 -5.46 0.31
CA ARG A 14 -5.29 -6.59 0.15
C ARG A 14 -4.88 -6.71 -1.31
N LEU A 15 -3.61 -7.01 -1.55
CA LEU A 15 -3.06 -7.19 -2.88
C LEU A 15 -2.02 -8.30 -2.83
N GLU A 16 -2.11 -9.23 -3.78
CA GLU A 16 -1.16 -10.34 -3.87
C GLU A 16 -0.36 -10.22 -5.16
N ARG A 17 0.94 -10.47 -5.10
CA ARG A 17 1.81 -10.39 -6.27
C ARG A 17 2.91 -11.44 -6.19
N VAL A 18 3.37 -11.88 -7.35
CA VAL A 18 4.59 -12.68 -7.46
C VAL A 18 5.75 -11.70 -7.64
N VAL A 19 6.85 -11.94 -6.96
CA VAL A 19 8.05 -11.11 -7.07
C VAL A 19 8.71 -11.41 -8.40
N GLU A 20 8.49 -10.56 -9.39
CA GLU A 20 9.02 -10.74 -10.74
C GLU A 20 9.10 -9.40 -11.45
N GLY A 21 9.85 -9.36 -12.55
CA GLY A 21 9.93 -8.17 -13.42
C GLY A 21 10.37 -6.93 -12.68
N GLU A 22 9.55 -5.90 -12.74
CA GLU A 22 9.87 -4.59 -12.17
C GLU A 22 9.91 -4.58 -10.66
N LEU A 23 9.40 -5.62 -10.00
CA LEU A 23 9.43 -5.71 -8.55
C LEU A 23 10.81 -6.10 -8.04
N ILE A 24 11.73 -6.51 -8.91
CA ILE A 24 13.03 -7.02 -8.54
C ILE A 24 14.11 -5.95 -8.72
N THR A 25 14.98 -5.80 -7.71
CA THR A 25 16.22 -5.04 -7.85
C THR A 25 17.38 -6.04 -7.91
N ARG A 26 18.41 -5.70 -8.69
CA ARG A 26 19.61 -6.53 -8.82
C ARG A 26 20.85 -5.86 -8.24
N HIS A 27 20.66 -4.83 -7.44
CA HIS A 27 21.76 -4.13 -6.80
C HIS A 27 22.62 -5.03 -5.93
N VAL A 28 22.02 -6.04 -5.34
CA VAL A 28 22.74 -6.98 -4.48
C VAL A 28 23.37 -8.14 -5.25
N GLY A 29 23.16 -8.19 -6.56
CA GLY A 29 23.72 -9.25 -7.42
C GLY A 29 22.83 -10.47 -7.48
N GLY A 30 23.31 -11.51 -8.16
CA GLY A 30 22.57 -12.77 -8.34
C GLY A 30 21.26 -12.58 -9.08
N ALA A 31 20.23 -13.31 -8.68
CA ALA A 31 18.91 -13.22 -9.29
C ALA A 31 18.12 -12.00 -8.79
N GLY A 32 18.65 -11.27 -7.81
CA GLY A 32 18.01 -10.11 -7.26
C GLY A 32 17.06 -10.42 -6.11
N THR A 33 16.33 -9.41 -5.68
CA THR A 33 15.39 -9.53 -4.58
C THR A 33 14.30 -8.48 -4.75
N PHE A 34 13.19 -8.66 -4.04
CA PHE A 34 12.07 -7.71 -4.02
C PHE A 34 12.58 -6.33 -3.59
N SER A 35 12.31 -5.30 -4.38
CA SER A 35 12.88 -3.99 -4.13
C SER A 35 12.04 -3.17 -3.15
N THR A 36 12.71 -2.32 -2.38
CA THR A 36 12.02 -1.44 -1.41
C THR A 36 11.07 -0.46 -2.10
N PRO A 37 11.49 0.25 -3.17
CA PRO A 37 10.55 1.13 -3.86
C PRO A 37 9.33 0.40 -4.41
N ALA A 38 9.50 -0.84 -4.89
CA ALA A 38 8.38 -1.63 -5.39
C ALA A 38 7.42 -1.98 -4.24
N MET A 39 7.96 -2.37 -3.09
CA MET A 39 7.13 -2.66 -1.92
C MET A 39 6.30 -1.44 -1.52
N ILE A 40 6.93 -0.28 -1.45
CA ILE A 40 6.25 0.96 -1.10
C ILE A 40 5.16 1.27 -2.13
N GLY A 41 5.46 1.13 -3.42
CA GLY A 41 4.48 1.34 -4.48
C GLY A 41 3.26 0.44 -4.34
N LEU A 42 3.48 -0.83 -4.00
CA LEU A 42 2.37 -1.75 -3.79
C LEU A 42 1.55 -1.38 -2.54
N MET A 43 2.20 -0.91 -1.49
CA MET A 43 1.50 -0.43 -0.30
C MET A 43 0.62 0.79 -0.63
N GLU A 44 1.13 1.70 -1.45
CA GLU A 44 0.37 2.87 -1.88
C GLU A 44 -0.83 2.47 -2.74
N ILE A 45 -0.62 1.58 -3.71
CA ILE A 45 -1.70 1.12 -4.59
C ILE A 45 -2.78 0.41 -3.79
N THR A 46 -2.39 -0.43 -2.84
CA THR A 46 -3.34 -1.17 -2.01
C THR A 46 -4.20 -0.22 -1.20
N SER A 47 -3.57 0.80 -0.61
CA SER A 47 -4.28 1.80 0.19
C SER A 47 -5.21 2.65 -0.69
N HIS A 48 -4.72 3.07 -1.85
CA HIS A 48 -5.51 3.84 -2.81
C HIS A 48 -6.76 3.06 -3.23
N ARG A 49 -6.60 1.79 -3.61
CA ARG A 49 -7.72 0.96 -4.07
C ARG A 49 -8.71 0.66 -2.97
N ALA A 50 -8.25 0.57 -1.72
CA ALA A 50 -9.12 0.27 -0.59
C ALA A 50 -10.22 1.31 -0.42
N VAL A 51 -9.95 2.58 -0.75
CA VAL A 51 -10.91 3.66 -0.55
C VAL A 51 -11.52 4.19 -1.85
N GLN A 52 -10.86 3.99 -3.00
CA GLN A 52 -11.28 4.64 -4.25
C GLN A 52 -12.74 4.39 -4.61
N ARG A 53 -13.21 3.14 -4.46
CA ARG A 53 -14.58 2.80 -4.82
C ARG A 53 -15.62 3.40 -3.88
N LEU A 54 -15.19 3.91 -2.73
CA LEU A 54 -16.08 4.50 -1.73
C LEU A 54 -16.11 6.03 -1.82
N LEU A 55 -15.29 6.61 -2.69
CA LEU A 55 -15.24 8.06 -2.87
C LEU A 55 -16.41 8.53 -3.72
N ALA A 56 -16.78 9.80 -3.56
CA ALA A 56 -17.76 10.42 -4.42
C ALA A 56 -17.18 10.58 -5.83
N ASP A 57 -18.07 10.70 -6.81
CA ASP A 57 -17.62 10.95 -8.19
C ASP A 57 -16.80 12.23 -8.23
N GLY A 58 -15.72 12.19 -9.01
CA GLY A 58 -14.84 13.34 -9.13
C GLY A 58 -13.80 13.47 -8.05
N GLN A 59 -13.70 12.47 -7.16
CA GLN A 59 -12.68 12.45 -6.10
C GLN A 59 -11.69 11.33 -6.31
N THR A 60 -10.48 11.54 -5.81
CA THR A 60 -9.44 10.52 -5.76
C THR A 60 -8.60 10.75 -4.51
N THR A 61 -7.54 9.96 -4.32
CA THR A 61 -6.59 10.22 -3.24
C THR A 61 -5.18 10.31 -3.79
N VAL A 62 -4.36 11.09 -3.10
CA VAL A 62 -2.92 11.16 -3.37
C VAL A 62 -2.19 10.82 -2.09
N GLY A 63 -1.07 10.09 -2.23
CA GLY A 63 -0.20 9.79 -1.09
C GLY A 63 0.69 10.99 -0.81
N TYR A 64 0.96 11.26 0.47
CA TYR A 64 1.81 12.39 0.83
C TYR A 64 2.84 12.06 1.90
N GLU A 65 2.78 10.87 2.50
CA GLU A 65 3.72 10.51 3.56
C GLU A 65 3.81 8.99 3.68
N VAL A 66 5.04 8.49 3.83
CA VAL A 66 5.32 7.06 3.97
C VAL A 66 6.41 6.89 5.02
N HIS A 67 6.14 6.03 6.02
CA HIS A 67 7.13 5.63 7.02
C HIS A 67 7.08 4.11 7.11
N VAL A 68 7.94 3.43 6.35
CA VAL A 68 7.96 1.96 6.32
C VAL A 68 9.38 1.46 6.47
N ARG A 69 9.49 0.21 6.91
CA ARG A 69 10.77 -0.50 7.00
C ARG A 69 10.65 -1.78 6.21
N HIS A 70 11.66 -2.07 5.40
CA HIS A 70 11.78 -3.31 4.66
C HIS A 70 12.76 -4.18 5.45
N ILE A 71 12.25 -5.13 6.20
CA ILE A 71 13.03 -5.83 7.22
C ILE A 71 13.48 -7.23 6.82
N ALA A 72 12.97 -7.78 5.73
CA ALA A 72 13.38 -9.10 5.25
C ALA A 72 13.30 -9.14 3.74
N ALA A 73 14.14 -9.99 3.14
CA ALA A 73 14.16 -10.17 1.69
C ALA A 73 13.05 -11.11 1.23
N ALA A 74 12.56 -10.89 0.03
CA ALA A 74 11.68 -11.82 -0.64
C ALA A 74 12.33 -12.20 -1.98
N PRO A 75 12.60 -13.49 -2.22
CA PRO A 75 13.32 -13.90 -3.43
C PRO A 75 12.41 -13.82 -4.66
N PRO A 76 13.03 -13.71 -5.86
CA PRO A 76 12.28 -13.79 -7.10
C PRO A 76 11.44 -15.06 -7.16
N GLY A 77 10.22 -14.95 -7.68
CA GLY A 77 9.32 -16.08 -7.80
C GLY A 77 8.46 -16.33 -6.58
N SER A 78 8.78 -15.70 -5.43
CA SER A 78 7.95 -15.85 -4.25
C SER A 78 6.68 -15.01 -4.36
N THR A 79 5.66 -15.40 -3.61
CA THR A 79 4.40 -14.66 -3.55
C THR A 79 4.38 -13.79 -2.30
N ILE A 80 4.07 -12.51 -2.49
CA ILE A 80 3.93 -11.58 -1.37
C ILE A 80 2.49 -11.09 -1.30
N VAL A 81 2.06 -10.78 -0.09
CA VAL A 81 0.73 -10.23 0.17
C VAL A 81 0.89 -8.90 0.88
N VAL A 82 0.31 -7.85 0.31
CA VAL A 82 0.31 -6.53 0.90
C VAL A 82 -1.08 -6.28 1.48
N THR A 83 -1.13 -5.83 2.73
CA THR A 83 -2.39 -5.48 3.37
C THR A 83 -2.32 -4.05 3.87
N THR A 84 -3.46 -3.40 3.92
CA THR A 84 -3.58 -2.05 4.44
C THR A 84 -4.82 -1.98 5.34
N ARG A 85 -4.73 -1.14 6.34
CA ARG A 85 -5.85 -0.91 7.24
C ARG A 85 -5.93 0.58 7.54
N LEU A 86 -7.11 1.15 7.31
CA LEU A 86 -7.35 2.55 7.63
C LEU A 86 -7.55 2.67 9.14
N ASN A 87 -6.65 3.39 9.79
CA ASN A 87 -6.68 3.54 11.25
C ASN A 87 -7.36 4.82 11.70
N GLU A 88 -7.29 5.87 10.89
CA GLU A 88 -7.79 7.18 11.31
C GLU A 88 -8.20 8.00 10.10
N VAL A 89 -9.28 8.77 10.25
CA VAL A 89 -9.73 9.73 9.25
C VAL A 89 -9.82 11.09 9.93
N LYS A 90 -9.12 12.08 9.39
CA LYS A 90 -9.17 13.46 9.88
C LYS A 90 -9.45 14.39 8.71
N GLY A 91 -10.71 14.83 8.59
CA GLY A 91 -11.11 15.65 7.45
C GLY A 91 -10.89 14.87 6.17
N ASN A 92 -10.07 15.40 5.27
CA ASN A 92 -9.73 14.73 4.03
C ASN A 92 -8.48 13.85 4.12
N LYS A 93 -7.91 13.67 5.33
CA LYS A 93 -6.68 12.90 5.52
C LYS A 93 -6.98 11.50 5.99
N LEU A 94 -6.29 10.53 5.41
CA LEU A 94 -6.48 9.11 5.68
C LEU A 94 -5.15 8.53 6.15
N TYR A 95 -5.15 7.89 7.33
CA TYR A 95 -3.95 7.32 7.94
C TYR A 95 -4.04 5.81 7.92
N PHE A 96 -3.15 5.17 7.15
CA PHE A 96 -3.14 3.72 6.95
C PHE A 96 -1.97 3.07 7.66
N GLU A 97 -2.22 1.87 8.14
CA GLU A 97 -1.19 0.93 8.55
C GLU A 97 -1.00 -0.03 7.38
N VAL A 98 0.25 -0.30 7.00
CA VAL A 98 0.55 -1.14 5.83
C VAL A 98 1.52 -2.25 6.21
N GLU A 99 1.38 -3.40 5.55
CA GLU A 99 2.23 -4.55 5.81
C GLU A 99 2.41 -5.37 4.54
N CYS A 100 3.59 -5.97 4.40
CA CYS A 100 3.88 -6.90 3.31
C CYS A 100 4.43 -8.19 3.91
N ARG A 101 3.87 -9.33 3.50
CA ARG A 101 4.28 -10.65 3.99
C ARG A 101 4.56 -11.60 2.85
N GLN A 102 5.47 -12.55 3.11
CA GLN A 102 5.65 -13.74 2.30
C GLN A 102 5.29 -14.91 3.22
N GLY A 103 4.09 -15.47 3.05
CA GLY A 103 3.57 -16.42 4.02
C GLY A 103 3.46 -15.78 5.39
N GLU A 104 4.09 -16.38 6.39
CA GLU A 104 4.07 -15.82 7.74
C GLU A 104 5.23 -14.86 8.01
N LYS A 105 6.15 -14.75 7.07
CA LYS A 105 7.32 -13.88 7.24
C LYS A 105 6.96 -12.45 6.90
N VAL A 106 7.14 -11.52 7.84
CA VAL A 106 6.94 -10.10 7.58
C VAL A 106 8.11 -9.58 6.77
N ILE A 107 7.83 -9.06 5.58
CA ILE A 107 8.83 -8.46 4.70
C ILE A 107 9.01 -6.99 5.03
N GLY A 108 7.91 -6.30 5.30
CA GLY A 108 7.97 -4.89 5.67
C GLY A 108 6.66 -4.43 6.27
N SER A 109 6.71 -3.30 6.97
CA SER A 109 5.51 -2.72 7.58
C SER A 109 5.74 -1.26 7.91
N GLY A 110 4.67 -0.53 8.18
CA GLY A 110 4.74 0.85 8.56
C GLY A 110 3.43 1.59 8.40
N MET A 111 3.55 2.89 8.11
CA MET A 111 2.42 3.80 8.02
C MET A 111 2.46 4.52 6.69
N HIS A 112 1.26 4.86 6.18
CA HIS A 112 1.10 5.59 4.93
C HIS A 112 -0.07 6.54 5.06
N LYS A 113 0.10 7.76 4.58
CA LYS A 113 -0.96 8.77 4.65
C LYS A 113 -1.35 9.22 3.25
N ARG A 114 -2.66 9.37 3.07
CA ARG A 114 -3.21 9.85 1.81
C ARG A 114 -4.20 10.98 2.08
N ALA A 115 -4.47 11.76 1.06
CA ALA A 115 -5.45 12.85 1.15
C ALA A 115 -6.47 12.68 0.04
N ILE A 116 -7.75 12.89 0.37
CA ILE A 116 -8.82 12.93 -0.62
C ILE A 116 -8.78 14.29 -1.30
N VAL A 117 -8.71 14.28 -2.63
CA VAL A 117 -8.60 15.50 -3.43
C VAL A 117 -9.53 15.37 -4.64
N PRO A 118 -9.84 16.49 -5.32
CA PRO A 118 -10.58 16.40 -6.58
C PRO A 118 -9.77 15.64 -7.61
N ALA A 119 -10.43 14.80 -8.42
CA ALA A 119 -9.79 14.21 -9.57
C ALA A 119 -9.36 15.36 -10.49
N ASN A 120 -8.29 15.17 -11.22
CA ASN A 120 -7.64 16.23 -12.01
C ASN A 120 -6.90 17.24 -11.12
N TYR A 121 -6.53 16.75 -9.97
CA TYR A 121 -5.69 17.49 -9.03
C TYR A 121 -4.30 17.72 -9.62
#